data_46609aa8515e59eb6c32f6f47e79640b
#
_entry.id   46609aa8515e59eb6c32f6f47e79640b
#
_cell.length_a   1.000
_cell.length_b   1.000
_cell.length_c   1.000
_cell.angle_alpha   90.00
_cell.angle_beta   90.00
_cell.angle_gamma   90.00
#
_symmetry.space_group_name_H-M   'P 1'
#
loop_
_entity.id
_entity.type
_entity.pdbx_description
1 polymer ?
#
loop_
_entity_poly.entity_id
_entity_poly.type
_entity_poly.pdbx_seq_one_letter_code
_entity_poly.pdbx_strand_id
1 'polypeptide(L)'
;METNILMESGTNELEVLEFTVGNNHYGINVAKIKEIVPFHVVTPVPNSHPNVEGIFMPRDMMITVVDLAKVINAKPSPDIKKDMFIITNFNQLNVAFHVHTVIGIHRVSWADIITPDSTVSSQDSGIATGVVKIDNQLIIILDFEKIVSDISPETGLKVSDIEEYEGRERSQAHVISVEDSPLLGAMIGNSLKKSGYVNLTRFANGQEAWDYLQEVKSGAVPNDIACIITDIEMPQMDGHHLTKLIKTDEQLKNIPVIIFSSLINEQMRAKGESLGADVQLSKPEIGLLVSEIDKLLR
;
A
#
# COMPACT_ATOMS: atom_id res chain seq x y z
N MET A 1 8.51 12.70 24.89
CA MET A 1 9.35 13.10 23.74
C MET A 1 8.46 12.96 22.53
N GLU A 2 7.95 14.04 22.02
CA GLU A 2 7.26 14.04 20.73
C GLU A 2 8.33 13.79 19.67
N THR A 3 8.22 12.67 19.00
CA THR A 3 9.10 12.29 17.90
C THR A 3 8.76 13.16 16.69
N ASN A 4 9.54 14.21 16.51
CA ASN A 4 9.52 15.10 15.33
C ASN A 4 10.05 14.38 14.06
N ILE A 5 9.79 13.07 13.92
CA ILE A 5 10.41 12.17 12.93
C ILE A 5 9.65 12.18 11.58
N LEU A 6 8.46 12.82 11.53
CA LEU A 6 7.60 12.77 10.34
C LEU A 6 7.65 14.03 9.45
N MET A 7 8.59 14.94 9.65
CA MET A 7 8.51 16.29 9.10
C MET A 7 9.25 16.57 7.80
N GLU A 8 9.92 15.61 7.19
CA GLU A 8 10.41 15.80 5.82
C GLU A 8 9.46 15.14 4.82
N SER A 9 8.45 15.89 4.41
CA SER A 9 7.46 15.41 3.46
C SER A 9 8.07 15.21 2.07
N GLY A 10 7.87 14.01 1.48
CA GLY A 10 8.31 13.71 0.11
C GLY A 10 9.82 13.48 -0.05
N THR A 11 10.49 12.84 0.92
CA THR A 11 11.92 12.48 0.86
C THR A 11 12.20 11.17 0.15
N ASN A 12 11.19 10.43 -0.30
CA ASN A 12 11.32 9.08 -0.86
C ASN A 12 11.92 8.06 0.13
N GLU A 13 11.61 8.24 1.42
CA GLU A 13 12.07 7.37 2.51
C GLU A 13 10.89 6.75 3.24
N LEU A 14 11.10 5.55 3.79
CA LEU A 14 10.16 4.90 4.69
C LEU A 14 10.87 4.41 5.95
N GLU A 15 10.10 4.22 7.01
CA GLU A 15 10.55 3.54 8.23
C GLU A 15 10.05 2.11 8.21
N VAL A 16 10.98 1.16 8.28
CA VAL A 16 10.71 -0.28 8.28
C VAL A 16 10.92 -0.82 9.68
N LEU A 17 9.90 -1.42 10.26
CA LEU A 17 10.05 -2.24 11.46
C LEU A 17 10.59 -3.61 11.05
N GLU A 18 11.79 -3.93 11.53
CA GLU A 18 12.40 -5.26 11.38
C GLU A 18 11.88 -6.20 12.46
N PHE A 19 11.49 -7.39 12.04
CA PHE A 19 11.08 -8.47 12.91
C PHE A 19 11.55 -9.82 12.36
N THR A 20 11.50 -10.87 13.18
CA THR A 20 11.89 -12.22 12.76
C THR A 20 10.71 -13.19 12.83
N VAL A 21 10.73 -14.14 11.90
CA VAL A 21 9.93 -15.37 11.94
C VAL A 21 10.86 -16.53 11.57
N GLY A 22 11.03 -17.47 12.47
CA GLY A 22 12.11 -18.47 12.35
C GLY A 22 13.47 -17.80 12.43
N ASN A 23 14.31 -18.08 11.43
CA ASN A 23 15.66 -17.52 11.33
C ASN A 23 15.78 -16.37 10.31
N ASN A 24 14.68 -15.97 9.71
CA ASN A 24 14.68 -14.96 8.65
C ASN A 24 14.20 -13.63 9.18
N HIS A 25 14.67 -12.56 8.54
CA HIS A 25 14.35 -11.17 8.84
C HIS A 25 13.32 -10.64 7.84
N TYR A 26 12.29 -10.01 8.38
CA TYR A 26 11.20 -9.44 7.61
C TYR A 26 10.97 -7.99 8.02
N GLY A 27 10.31 -7.24 7.15
CA GLY A 27 10.01 -5.83 7.38
C GLY A 27 8.55 -5.50 7.09
N ILE A 28 8.02 -4.55 7.85
CA ILE A 28 6.75 -3.89 7.62
C ILE A 28 6.95 -2.37 7.73
N ASN A 29 6.28 -1.60 6.86
CA ASN A 29 6.25 -0.15 6.98
C ASN A 29 5.61 0.26 8.32
N VAL A 30 6.34 1.08 9.10
CA VAL A 30 5.88 1.58 10.42
C VAL A 30 4.56 2.33 10.31
N ALA A 31 4.30 3.00 9.19
CA ALA A 31 3.05 3.71 8.97
C ALA A 31 1.79 2.82 8.98
N LYS A 32 1.95 1.51 8.75
CA LYS A 32 0.87 0.49 8.85
C LYS A 32 0.63 0.02 10.28
N ILE A 33 1.56 0.29 11.19
CA ILE A 33 1.55 -0.26 12.55
C ILE A 33 0.77 0.68 13.46
N LYS A 34 -0.21 0.14 14.14
CA LYS A 34 -0.96 0.82 15.17
C LYS A 34 -0.32 0.66 16.55
N GLU A 35 0.07 -0.56 16.89
CA GLU A 35 0.63 -0.92 18.19
C GLU A 35 1.43 -2.22 18.09
N ILE A 36 2.45 -2.37 18.94
CA ILE A 36 3.19 -3.62 19.11
C ILE A 36 3.01 -4.05 20.56
N VAL A 37 2.52 -5.27 20.77
CA VAL A 37 2.24 -5.81 22.11
C VAL A 37 2.88 -7.19 22.30
N PRO A 38 3.26 -7.56 23.53
CA PRO A 38 3.68 -8.93 23.82
C PRO A 38 2.59 -9.94 23.48
N PHE A 39 2.97 -11.20 23.29
CA PHE A 39 2.05 -12.30 23.08
C PHE A 39 0.94 -12.33 24.13
N HIS A 40 -0.27 -12.54 23.68
CA HIS A 40 -1.44 -12.78 24.50
C HIS A 40 -2.13 -14.08 24.06
N VAL A 41 -2.82 -14.72 24.99
CA VAL A 41 -3.60 -15.93 24.68
C VAL A 41 -4.70 -15.59 23.68
N VAL A 42 -4.73 -16.31 22.58
CA VAL A 42 -5.68 -16.16 21.49
C VAL A 42 -6.83 -17.18 21.67
N THR A 43 -8.06 -16.73 21.44
CA THR A 43 -9.23 -17.61 21.44
C THR A 43 -9.46 -18.13 20.02
N PRO A 44 -9.32 -19.44 19.77
CA PRO A 44 -9.55 -20.02 18.45
C PRO A 44 -10.99 -19.82 17.98
N VAL A 45 -11.17 -19.53 16.69
CA VAL A 45 -12.49 -19.40 16.05
C VAL A 45 -12.76 -20.64 15.20
N PRO A 46 -13.87 -21.35 15.39
CA PRO A 46 -14.22 -22.50 14.56
C PRO A 46 -14.37 -22.12 13.08
N ASN A 47 -13.86 -22.96 12.19
CA ASN A 47 -13.91 -22.76 10.73
C ASN A 47 -13.23 -21.48 10.20
N SER A 48 -12.31 -20.89 10.98
CA SER A 48 -11.47 -19.79 10.51
C SER A 48 -10.49 -20.28 9.42
N HIS A 49 -9.94 -19.31 8.66
CA HIS A 49 -8.88 -19.60 7.69
C HIS A 49 -7.68 -20.28 8.39
N PRO A 50 -6.96 -21.23 7.76
CA PRO A 50 -5.85 -21.96 8.37
C PRO A 50 -4.73 -21.07 8.96
N ASN A 51 -4.50 -19.90 8.36
CA ASN A 51 -3.51 -18.93 8.81
C ASN A 51 -4.00 -18.03 9.95
N VAL A 52 -5.29 -18.09 10.31
CA VAL A 52 -5.86 -17.38 11.44
C VAL A 52 -5.68 -18.21 12.71
N GLU A 53 -5.02 -17.66 13.70
CA GLU A 53 -4.82 -18.28 15.00
C GLU A 53 -6.09 -18.19 15.87
N GLY A 54 -6.82 -17.09 15.73
CA GLY A 54 -8.06 -16.82 16.43
C GLY A 54 -8.30 -15.32 16.62
N ILE A 55 -8.92 -14.98 17.75
CA ILE A 55 -9.22 -13.61 18.15
C ILE A 55 -8.57 -13.27 19.49
N PHE A 56 -8.18 -12.03 19.62
CA PHE A 56 -7.63 -11.43 20.82
C PHE A 56 -8.37 -10.11 21.09
N MET A 57 -8.60 -9.76 22.34
CA MET A 57 -9.51 -8.67 22.71
C MET A 57 -8.87 -7.71 23.71
N PRO A 58 -7.97 -6.83 23.24
CA PRO A 58 -7.43 -5.75 24.05
C PRO A 58 -8.45 -4.62 24.18
N ARG A 59 -8.70 -4.16 25.41
CA ARG A 59 -9.52 -2.95 25.65
C ARG A 59 -10.87 -2.95 24.90
N ASP A 60 -11.61 -4.05 24.93
CA ASP A 60 -12.92 -4.23 24.29
C ASP A 60 -12.93 -4.16 22.74
N MET A 61 -11.76 -4.21 22.11
CA MET A 61 -11.63 -4.26 20.66
C MET A 61 -11.30 -5.69 20.21
N MET A 62 -12.15 -6.30 19.42
CA MET A 62 -11.89 -7.63 18.83
C MET A 62 -10.91 -7.49 17.66
N ILE A 63 -9.79 -8.23 17.74
CA ILE A 63 -8.73 -8.22 16.72
C ILE A 63 -8.49 -9.66 16.27
N THR A 64 -8.52 -9.88 14.96
CA THR A 64 -8.12 -11.15 14.34
C THR A 64 -6.61 -11.31 14.41
N VAL A 65 -6.12 -12.47 14.85
CA VAL A 65 -4.70 -12.80 14.92
C VAL A 65 -4.33 -13.74 13.78
N VAL A 66 -3.37 -13.31 12.96
CA VAL A 66 -2.81 -14.08 11.85
C VAL A 66 -1.45 -14.62 12.27
N ASP A 67 -1.28 -15.93 12.19
CA ASP A 67 -0.01 -16.62 12.42
C ASP A 67 0.91 -16.44 11.20
N LEU A 68 1.84 -15.50 11.28
CA LEU A 68 2.71 -15.18 10.14
C LEU A 68 3.66 -16.35 9.81
N ALA A 69 4.03 -17.18 10.80
CA ALA A 69 4.82 -18.37 10.52
C ALA A 69 4.09 -19.35 9.62
N LYS A 70 2.77 -19.52 9.79
CA LYS A 70 1.95 -20.33 8.87
C LYS A 70 1.84 -19.71 7.49
N VAL A 71 1.63 -18.40 7.41
CA VAL A 71 1.53 -17.67 6.12
C VAL A 71 2.76 -17.91 5.25
N ILE A 72 3.95 -17.82 5.84
CA ILE A 72 5.24 -17.95 5.11
C ILE A 72 5.84 -19.36 5.15
N ASN A 73 5.09 -20.35 5.64
CA ASN A 73 5.55 -21.74 5.82
C ASN A 73 6.86 -21.86 6.63
N ALA A 74 7.01 -21.02 7.64
CA ALA A 74 8.13 -21.08 8.58
C ALA A 74 7.86 -22.05 9.76
N LYS A 75 8.92 -22.36 10.51
CA LYS A 75 8.76 -23.16 11.72
C LYS A 75 8.05 -22.34 12.81
N PRO A 76 7.19 -23.00 13.63
CA PRO A 76 6.60 -22.35 14.80
C PRO A 76 7.66 -21.80 15.76
N SER A 77 7.26 -20.82 16.55
CA SER A 77 8.12 -20.28 17.61
C SER A 77 8.51 -21.36 18.62
N PRO A 78 9.77 -21.40 19.05
CA PRO A 78 10.22 -22.30 20.09
C PRO A 78 9.75 -21.89 21.49
N ASP A 79 9.41 -20.62 21.70
CA ASP A 79 8.92 -20.08 22.98
C ASP A 79 7.91 -18.96 22.74
N ILE A 80 6.67 -19.34 22.50
CA ILE A 80 5.55 -18.45 22.17
C ILE A 80 5.32 -17.32 23.21
N LYS A 81 5.81 -17.50 24.45
CA LYS A 81 5.66 -16.47 25.50
C LYS A 81 6.53 -15.25 25.28
N LYS A 82 7.54 -15.36 24.41
CA LYS A 82 8.43 -14.26 24.04
C LYS A 82 8.04 -13.58 22.75
N ASP A 83 7.04 -14.14 22.07
CA ASP A 83 6.59 -13.64 20.78
C ASP A 83 5.85 -12.31 20.94
N MET A 84 5.61 -11.67 19.81
CA MET A 84 5.00 -10.35 19.74
C MET A 84 3.83 -10.36 18.77
N PHE A 85 2.89 -9.47 18.99
CA PHE A 85 1.85 -9.12 18.03
C PHE A 85 2.12 -7.73 17.46
N ILE A 86 2.19 -7.64 16.14
CA ILE A 86 2.20 -6.39 15.41
C ILE A 86 0.75 -6.11 15.00
N ILE A 87 0.12 -5.14 15.65
CA ILE A 87 -1.26 -4.73 15.35
C ILE A 87 -1.23 -3.66 14.28
N THR A 88 -1.93 -3.93 13.19
CA THR A 88 -2.02 -3.06 12.02
C THR A 88 -3.45 -2.57 11.83
N ASN A 89 -3.59 -1.52 11.03
CA ASN A 89 -4.89 -1.06 10.55
C ASN A 89 -4.83 -0.90 9.03
N PHE A 90 -5.56 -1.74 8.31
CA PHE A 90 -5.73 -1.67 6.87
C PHE A 90 -7.20 -1.47 6.55
N ASN A 91 -7.54 -0.46 5.77
CA ASN A 91 -8.92 -0.24 5.34
C ASN A 91 -9.92 -0.28 6.51
N GLN A 92 -9.57 0.32 7.66
CA GLN A 92 -10.33 0.31 8.92
C GLN A 92 -10.45 -1.08 9.60
N LEU A 93 -9.79 -2.11 9.08
CA LEU A 93 -9.72 -3.41 9.70
C LEU A 93 -8.47 -3.53 10.58
N ASN A 94 -8.65 -3.86 11.87
CA ASN A 94 -7.54 -4.13 12.75
C ASN A 94 -7.19 -5.62 12.71
N VAL A 95 -5.92 -5.92 12.35
CA VAL A 95 -5.37 -7.28 12.30
C VAL A 95 -4.08 -7.31 13.10
N ALA A 96 -3.88 -8.33 13.90
CA ALA A 96 -2.63 -8.60 14.60
C ALA A 96 -1.86 -9.70 13.87
N PHE A 97 -0.59 -9.45 13.59
CA PHE A 97 0.31 -10.46 13.02
C PHE A 97 1.20 -11.00 14.13
N HIS A 98 1.13 -12.32 14.34
CA HIS A 98 1.96 -13.00 15.29
C HIS A 98 3.35 -13.23 14.71
N VAL A 99 4.38 -12.66 15.33
CA VAL A 99 5.79 -12.73 14.95
C VAL A 99 6.63 -13.19 16.13
N HIS A 100 7.85 -13.71 15.87
CA HIS A 100 8.67 -14.26 16.95
C HIS A 100 9.38 -13.16 17.74
N THR A 101 10.02 -12.19 17.06
CA THR A 101 10.79 -11.14 17.73
C THR A 101 10.72 -9.85 16.92
N VAL A 102 10.56 -8.73 17.59
CA VAL A 102 10.74 -7.40 16.99
C VAL A 102 12.16 -6.94 17.29
N ILE A 103 12.89 -6.50 16.26
CA ILE A 103 14.30 -6.11 16.34
C ILE A 103 14.43 -4.59 16.52
N GLY A 104 13.87 -3.81 15.61
CA GLY A 104 13.97 -2.35 15.64
C GLY A 104 13.41 -1.68 14.39
N ILE A 105 13.55 -0.36 14.32
CA ILE A 105 13.08 0.45 13.21
C ILE A 105 14.29 0.96 12.44
N HIS A 106 14.26 0.81 11.12
CA HIS A 106 15.26 1.30 10.19
C HIS A 106 14.64 2.31 9.23
N ARG A 107 15.38 3.38 8.94
CA ARG A 107 15.04 4.33 7.90
C ARG A 107 15.73 3.92 6.61
N VAL A 108 14.97 3.72 5.55
CA VAL A 108 15.46 3.25 4.26
C VAL A 108 14.88 4.10 3.13
N SER A 109 15.62 4.23 2.03
CA SER A 109 15.10 4.85 0.82
C SER A 109 14.32 3.83 0.00
N TRP A 110 13.21 4.25 -0.60
CA TRP A 110 12.50 3.43 -1.59
C TRP A 110 13.40 3.03 -2.78
N ALA A 111 14.40 3.85 -3.10
CA ALA A 111 15.38 3.56 -4.15
C ALA A 111 16.32 2.38 -3.79
N ASP A 112 16.50 2.08 -2.50
CA ASP A 112 17.34 0.98 -2.02
C ASP A 112 16.58 -0.35 -1.93
N ILE A 113 15.25 -0.32 -2.12
CA ILE A 113 14.40 -1.50 -2.08
C ILE A 113 14.43 -2.17 -3.46
N ILE A 114 14.96 -3.39 -3.48
CA ILE A 114 15.02 -4.21 -4.69
C ILE A 114 13.75 -5.04 -4.78
N THR A 115 13.00 -4.86 -5.86
CA THR A 115 11.83 -5.71 -6.16
C THR A 115 12.32 -7.12 -6.53
N PRO A 116 11.79 -8.20 -5.90
CA PRO A 116 12.13 -9.56 -6.27
C PRO A 116 11.75 -9.83 -7.74
N ASP A 117 12.66 -10.43 -8.50
CA ASP A 117 12.35 -10.84 -9.85
C ASP A 117 11.39 -12.06 -9.89
N SER A 118 10.85 -12.37 -11.08
CA SER A 118 9.88 -13.45 -11.27
C SER A 118 10.43 -14.86 -10.97
N THR A 119 11.73 -15.00 -10.75
CA THR A 119 12.36 -16.27 -10.36
C THR A 119 12.27 -16.55 -8.87
N VAL A 120 12.10 -15.49 -8.07
CA VAL A 120 11.99 -15.56 -6.61
C VAL A 120 10.55 -15.46 -6.14
N SER A 121 9.70 -14.72 -6.86
CA SER A 121 8.27 -14.64 -6.59
C SER A 121 7.50 -15.31 -7.73
N SER A 122 6.74 -16.39 -7.45
CA SER A 122 5.73 -16.85 -8.39
C SER A 122 4.74 -15.71 -8.63
N GLN A 123 4.49 -15.35 -9.90
CA GLN A 123 3.73 -14.15 -10.31
C GLN A 123 2.34 -14.01 -9.65
N ASP A 124 1.75 -15.08 -9.12
CA ASP A 124 0.39 -15.08 -8.55
C ASP A 124 0.33 -15.25 -7.02
N SER A 125 1.42 -15.61 -6.34
CA SER A 125 1.39 -15.96 -4.91
C SER A 125 2.46 -15.28 -4.05
N GLY A 126 3.30 -14.41 -4.62
CA GLY A 126 4.34 -13.71 -3.88
C GLY A 126 3.75 -12.71 -2.88
N ILE A 127 4.14 -12.82 -1.60
CA ILE A 127 3.80 -11.87 -0.52
C ILE A 127 4.99 -10.96 -0.17
N ALA A 128 6.06 -10.99 -0.96
CA ALA A 128 7.22 -10.11 -0.78
C ALA A 128 7.15 -8.97 -1.80
N THR A 129 7.10 -7.73 -1.32
CA THR A 129 7.09 -6.52 -2.17
C THR A 129 8.50 -6.02 -2.46
N GLY A 130 9.47 -6.33 -1.59
CA GLY A 130 10.82 -5.87 -1.76
C GLY A 130 11.82 -6.57 -0.86
N VAL A 131 13.10 -6.36 -1.15
CA VAL A 131 14.22 -6.78 -0.31
C VAL A 131 15.14 -5.59 -0.10
N VAL A 132 15.50 -5.33 1.13
CA VAL A 132 16.49 -4.30 1.47
C VAL A 132 17.63 -4.92 2.26
N LYS A 133 18.85 -4.41 2.07
CA LYS A 133 20.02 -4.85 2.82
C LYS A 133 20.39 -3.80 3.86
N ILE A 134 20.36 -4.19 5.13
CA ILE A 134 20.75 -3.35 6.28
C ILE A 134 21.83 -4.09 7.07
N ASP A 135 22.95 -3.46 7.34
CA ASP A 135 24.06 -4.03 8.14
C ASP A 135 24.44 -5.47 7.77
N ASN A 136 24.53 -5.76 6.47
CA ASN A 136 24.78 -7.10 5.92
C ASN A 136 23.64 -8.12 6.08
N GLN A 137 22.51 -7.74 6.70
CA GLN A 137 21.31 -8.56 6.79
C GLN A 137 20.35 -8.24 5.64
N LEU A 138 19.79 -9.26 5.01
CA LEU A 138 18.69 -9.09 4.07
C LEU A 138 17.38 -9.10 4.84
N ILE A 139 16.58 -8.06 4.62
CA ILE A 139 15.23 -7.91 5.20
C ILE A 139 14.22 -7.98 4.05
N ILE A 140 13.31 -8.92 4.13
CA ILE A 140 12.25 -9.12 3.14
C ILE A 140 11.04 -8.28 3.58
N ILE A 141 10.65 -7.32 2.78
CA ILE A 141 9.45 -6.50 3.02
C ILE A 141 8.23 -7.29 2.53
N LEU A 142 7.27 -7.50 3.44
CA LEU A 142 6.08 -8.29 3.15
C LEU A 142 4.88 -7.42 2.80
N ASP A 143 4.04 -7.93 1.89
CA ASP A 143 2.74 -7.37 1.54
C ASP A 143 1.67 -7.85 2.53
N PHE A 144 1.48 -7.10 3.59
CA PHE A 144 0.48 -7.42 4.62
C PHE A 144 -0.96 -7.25 4.12
N GLU A 145 -1.19 -6.37 3.15
CA GLU A 145 -2.51 -6.17 2.56
C GLU A 145 -2.92 -7.39 1.73
N LYS A 146 -1.98 -7.91 0.93
CA LYS A 146 -2.19 -9.16 0.21
C LYS A 146 -2.46 -10.32 1.16
N ILE A 147 -1.69 -10.44 2.26
CA ILE A 147 -1.93 -11.48 3.27
C ILE A 147 -3.36 -11.37 3.84
N VAL A 148 -3.82 -10.17 4.18
CA VAL A 148 -5.19 -9.96 4.69
C VAL A 148 -6.23 -10.26 3.61
N SER A 149 -6.01 -9.82 2.37
CA SER A 149 -6.92 -10.07 1.25
C SER A 149 -7.02 -11.55 0.90
N ASP A 150 -5.92 -12.31 0.99
CA ASP A 150 -5.93 -13.76 0.76
C ASP A 150 -6.72 -14.51 1.85
N ILE A 151 -6.72 -13.98 3.09
CA ILE A 151 -7.48 -14.53 4.22
C ILE A 151 -8.96 -14.14 4.15
N SER A 152 -9.24 -12.89 3.79
CA SER A 152 -10.58 -12.32 3.72
C SER A 152 -10.75 -11.50 2.44
N PRO A 153 -11.12 -12.15 1.31
CA PRO A 153 -11.25 -11.49 0.02
C PRO A 153 -12.27 -10.32 0.00
N GLU A 154 -13.21 -10.32 0.93
CA GLU A 154 -14.21 -9.23 1.07
C GLU A 154 -13.60 -7.89 1.53
N THR A 155 -12.35 -7.91 2.01
CA THR A 155 -11.63 -6.69 2.41
C THR A 155 -10.91 -5.99 1.24
N GLY A 156 -10.89 -6.62 0.07
CA GLY A 156 -10.34 -6.06 -1.17
C GLY A 156 -11.21 -4.95 -1.78
N LEU A 157 -10.86 -4.51 -2.99
CA LEU A 157 -11.60 -3.47 -3.71
C LEU A 157 -13.07 -3.87 -3.92
N LYS A 158 -13.99 -3.02 -3.51
CA LYS A 158 -15.45 -3.22 -3.65
C LYS A 158 -15.89 -2.88 -5.07
N VAL A 159 -15.68 -3.82 -5.98
CA VAL A 159 -16.02 -3.65 -7.41
C VAL A 159 -17.53 -3.45 -7.62
N SER A 160 -18.39 -3.92 -6.68
CA SER A 160 -19.84 -3.66 -6.71
C SER A 160 -20.21 -2.17 -6.72
N ASP A 161 -19.36 -1.33 -6.14
CA ASP A 161 -19.63 0.11 -6.01
C ASP A 161 -19.57 0.87 -7.34
N ILE A 162 -19.15 0.20 -8.42
CA ILE A 162 -19.09 0.79 -9.78
C ILE A 162 -20.29 0.40 -10.67
N GLU A 163 -21.19 -0.46 -10.22
CA GLU A 163 -22.34 -0.89 -11.03
C GLU A 163 -23.22 0.31 -11.48
N GLU A 164 -23.35 1.34 -10.65
CA GLU A 164 -24.09 2.57 -10.97
C GLU A 164 -23.44 3.41 -12.08
N TYR A 165 -22.16 3.16 -12.37
CA TYR A 165 -21.38 3.87 -13.39
C TYR A 165 -21.30 3.10 -14.71
N GLU A 166 -21.80 1.87 -14.77
CA GLU A 166 -21.78 1.06 -16.00
C GLU A 166 -22.72 1.67 -17.07
N GLY A 167 -22.27 1.59 -18.32
CA GLY A 167 -23.03 2.09 -19.47
C GLY A 167 -22.95 3.59 -19.72
N ARG A 168 -22.08 4.31 -19.00
CA ARG A 168 -21.82 5.73 -19.26
C ARG A 168 -21.20 5.96 -20.63
N GLU A 169 -21.37 7.18 -21.14
CA GLU A 169 -20.66 7.64 -22.32
C GLU A 169 -19.14 7.59 -22.09
N ARG A 170 -18.39 7.16 -23.12
CA ARG A 170 -16.93 6.98 -23.01
C ARG A 170 -16.24 8.32 -22.97
N SER A 171 -15.49 8.58 -21.89
CA SER A 171 -14.63 9.74 -21.76
C SER A 171 -13.29 9.49 -22.45
N GLN A 172 -12.80 10.50 -23.19
CA GLN A 172 -11.45 10.51 -23.78
C GLN A 172 -10.40 11.13 -22.84
N ALA A 173 -10.80 11.55 -21.63
CA ALA A 173 -9.90 12.08 -20.62
C ALA A 173 -8.76 11.08 -20.34
N HIS A 174 -7.53 11.53 -20.47
CA HIS A 174 -6.37 10.69 -20.25
C HIS A 174 -6.08 10.59 -18.75
N VAL A 175 -6.31 9.43 -18.18
CA VAL A 175 -6.08 9.13 -16.77
C VAL A 175 -4.83 8.27 -16.62
N ILE A 176 -3.90 8.71 -15.76
CA ILE A 176 -2.71 7.92 -15.38
C ILE A 176 -3.02 7.22 -14.05
N SER A 177 -2.69 5.92 -13.97
CA SER A 177 -2.79 5.12 -12.74
C SER A 177 -1.43 4.54 -12.40
N VAL A 178 -0.95 4.81 -11.19
CA VAL A 178 0.36 4.35 -10.68
C VAL A 178 0.12 3.44 -9.49
N GLU A 179 0.48 2.16 -9.65
CA GLU A 179 0.15 1.09 -8.69
C GLU A 179 1.13 -0.06 -8.88
N ASP A 180 1.85 -0.45 -7.84
CA ASP A 180 2.88 -1.49 -7.90
C ASP A 180 2.31 -2.92 -7.89
N SER A 181 1.11 -3.12 -7.35
CA SER A 181 0.40 -4.40 -7.41
C SER A 181 -0.22 -4.63 -8.79
N PRO A 182 0.25 -5.61 -9.59
CA PRO A 182 -0.33 -5.89 -10.91
C PRO A 182 -1.82 -6.23 -10.83
N LEU A 183 -2.23 -6.93 -9.76
CA LEU A 183 -3.63 -7.31 -9.54
C LEU A 183 -4.49 -6.09 -9.24
N LEU A 184 -4.12 -5.27 -8.25
CA LEU A 184 -4.87 -4.06 -7.89
C LEU A 184 -4.90 -3.06 -9.03
N GLY A 185 -3.77 -2.84 -9.70
CA GLY A 185 -3.71 -1.97 -10.87
C GLY A 185 -4.58 -2.47 -12.03
N ALA A 186 -4.70 -3.80 -12.23
CA ALA A 186 -5.65 -4.35 -13.20
C ALA A 186 -7.11 -4.12 -12.76
N MET A 187 -7.42 -4.30 -11.49
CA MET A 187 -8.76 -4.08 -10.92
C MET A 187 -9.16 -2.61 -11.04
N ILE A 188 -8.29 -1.68 -10.64
CA ILE A 188 -8.52 -0.23 -10.78
C ILE A 188 -8.76 0.12 -12.24
N GLY A 189 -7.88 -0.31 -13.15
CA GLY A 189 -8.00 -0.03 -14.57
C GLY A 189 -9.26 -0.61 -15.20
N ASN A 190 -9.69 -1.80 -14.84
CA ASN A 190 -10.93 -2.40 -15.30
C ASN A 190 -12.16 -1.66 -14.77
N SER A 191 -12.12 -1.24 -13.50
CA SER A 191 -13.19 -0.47 -12.88
C SER A 191 -13.35 0.90 -13.54
N LEU A 192 -12.26 1.61 -13.81
CA LEU A 192 -12.27 2.88 -14.53
C LEU A 192 -12.81 2.71 -15.96
N LYS A 193 -12.41 1.66 -16.69
CA LYS A 193 -12.93 1.37 -18.04
C LYS A 193 -14.42 1.09 -18.02
N LYS A 194 -14.91 0.31 -17.07
CA LYS A 194 -16.35 0.04 -16.91
C LYS A 194 -17.12 1.32 -16.60
N SER A 195 -16.51 2.25 -15.85
CA SER A 195 -17.08 3.56 -15.53
C SER A 195 -16.90 4.61 -16.65
N GLY A 196 -16.50 4.20 -17.86
CA GLY A 196 -16.40 5.06 -19.04
C GLY A 196 -15.03 5.67 -19.31
N TYR A 197 -14.07 5.58 -18.42
CA TYR A 197 -12.71 6.09 -18.64
C TYR A 197 -11.88 5.10 -19.44
N VAL A 198 -11.76 5.31 -20.75
CA VAL A 198 -11.12 4.34 -21.68
C VAL A 198 -9.68 4.68 -22.04
N ASN A 199 -9.27 5.93 -21.88
CA ASN A 199 -7.90 6.38 -22.15
C ASN A 199 -7.07 6.33 -20.86
N LEU A 200 -6.45 5.16 -20.59
CA LEU A 200 -5.73 4.87 -19.37
C LEU A 200 -4.28 4.48 -19.68
N THR A 201 -3.34 5.16 -19.02
CA THR A 201 -1.92 4.76 -18.96
C THR A 201 -1.61 4.25 -17.56
N ARG A 202 -0.87 3.14 -17.44
CA ARG A 202 -0.55 2.52 -16.17
C ARG A 202 0.95 2.40 -15.98
N PHE A 203 1.42 2.70 -14.77
CA PHE A 203 2.81 2.55 -14.35
C PHE A 203 2.88 1.72 -13.07
N ALA A 204 3.98 0.98 -12.90
CA ALA A 204 4.18 0.11 -11.77
C ALA A 204 4.81 0.82 -10.55
N ASN A 205 5.31 2.04 -10.71
CA ASN A 205 5.90 2.83 -9.63
C ASN A 205 5.96 4.32 -10.00
N GLY A 206 6.24 5.16 -9.00
CA GLY A 206 6.32 6.60 -9.20
C GLY A 206 7.46 7.03 -10.14
N GLN A 207 8.57 6.27 -10.21
CA GLN A 207 9.70 6.61 -11.09
C GLN A 207 9.31 6.47 -12.55
N GLU A 208 8.67 5.37 -12.95
CA GLU A 208 8.18 5.19 -14.32
C GLU A 208 7.19 6.29 -14.73
N ALA A 209 6.26 6.63 -13.82
CA ALA A 209 5.33 7.73 -14.06
C ALA A 209 6.03 9.07 -14.20
N TRP A 210 7.04 9.34 -13.36
CA TRP A 210 7.83 10.57 -13.45
C TRP A 210 8.64 10.67 -14.75
N ASP A 211 9.25 9.57 -15.19
CA ASP A 211 10.01 9.52 -16.46
C ASP A 211 9.08 9.81 -17.65
N TYR A 212 7.88 9.23 -17.67
CA TYR A 212 6.86 9.55 -18.66
C TYR A 212 6.47 11.05 -18.63
N LEU A 213 6.30 11.64 -17.45
CA LEU A 213 6.00 13.06 -17.30
C LEU A 213 7.15 13.96 -17.81
N GLN A 214 8.41 13.52 -17.75
CA GLN A 214 9.52 14.22 -18.37
C GLN A 214 9.42 14.17 -19.92
N GLU A 215 8.95 13.07 -20.50
CA GLU A 215 8.69 13.00 -21.95
C GLU A 215 7.56 13.95 -22.36
N VAL A 216 6.49 14.05 -21.55
CA VAL A 216 5.42 15.04 -21.75
C VAL A 216 5.98 16.47 -21.70
N LYS A 217 6.82 16.81 -20.73
CA LYS A 217 7.46 18.12 -20.60
C LYS A 217 8.37 18.46 -21.79
N SER A 218 9.08 17.47 -22.32
CA SER A 218 9.95 17.66 -23.48
C SER A 218 9.17 17.82 -24.80
N GLY A 219 7.85 17.57 -24.79
CA GLY A 219 7.00 17.57 -25.98
C GLY A 219 7.13 16.29 -26.81
N ALA A 220 7.81 15.26 -26.31
CA ALA A 220 7.90 13.96 -26.99
C ALA A 220 6.56 13.21 -26.96
N VAL A 221 5.75 13.48 -25.92
CA VAL A 221 4.40 12.93 -25.74
C VAL A 221 3.42 14.10 -25.51
N PRO A 222 2.17 14.03 -26.02
CA PRO A 222 1.16 15.06 -25.80
C PRO A 222 0.87 15.30 -24.31
N ASN A 223 0.69 16.56 -23.92
CA ASN A 223 0.22 16.89 -22.56
C ASN A 223 -1.33 16.97 -22.58
N ASP A 224 -1.97 15.81 -22.54
CA ASP A 224 -3.43 15.65 -22.49
C ASP A 224 -3.90 14.97 -21.18
N ILE A 225 -3.02 14.93 -20.17
CA ILE A 225 -3.27 14.26 -18.89
C ILE A 225 -4.36 15.01 -18.13
N ALA A 226 -5.46 14.32 -17.89
CA ALA A 226 -6.62 14.85 -17.17
C ALA A 226 -6.48 14.73 -15.65
N CYS A 227 -5.95 13.59 -15.17
CA CYS A 227 -5.60 13.40 -13.75
C CYS A 227 -4.62 12.23 -13.58
N ILE A 228 -3.97 12.20 -12.43
CA ILE A 228 -3.06 11.12 -12.00
C ILE A 228 -3.62 10.52 -10.72
N ILE A 229 -3.74 9.19 -10.70
CA ILE A 229 -4.09 8.39 -9.53
C ILE A 229 -2.82 7.66 -9.10
N THR A 230 -2.43 7.78 -7.84
CA THR A 230 -1.22 7.13 -7.33
C THR A 230 -1.46 6.44 -6.00
N ASP A 231 -0.91 5.24 -5.84
CA ASP A 231 -0.70 4.68 -4.50
C ASP A 231 0.40 5.46 -3.78
N ILE A 232 0.50 5.30 -2.46
CA ILE A 232 1.59 5.84 -1.63
C ILE A 232 2.79 4.89 -1.66
N GLU A 233 2.57 3.61 -1.37
CA GLU A 233 3.64 2.63 -1.17
C GLU A 233 4.02 1.95 -2.48
N MET A 234 5.07 2.43 -3.09
CA MET A 234 5.60 1.87 -4.32
C MET A 234 7.13 1.84 -4.29
N PRO A 235 7.79 0.79 -4.84
CA PRO A 235 9.24 0.74 -4.93
C PRO A 235 9.78 1.86 -5.83
N GLN A 236 11.07 2.17 -5.70
CA GLN A 236 11.82 3.21 -6.43
C GLN A 236 11.37 4.63 -6.11
N MET A 237 10.09 4.97 -6.23
CA MET A 237 9.54 6.27 -5.89
C MET A 237 8.12 6.11 -5.34
N ASP A 238 7.91 6.61 -4.11
CA ASP A 238 6.60 6.62 -3.46
C ASP A 238 5.65 7.68 -4.04
N GLY A 239 4.33 7.51 -3.80
CA GLY A 239 3.32 8.42 -4.34
C GLY A 239 3.34 9.83 -3.73
N HIS A 240 3.83 10.00 -2.51
CA HIS A 240 4.01 11.32 -1.91
C HIS A 240 5.15 12.08 -2.59
N HIS A 241 6.26 11.40 -2.88
CA HIS A 241 7.39 12.01 -3.61
C HIS A 241 6.98 12.37 -5.04
N LEU A 242 6.28 11.47 -5.73
CA LEU A 242 5.72 11.75 -7.06
C LEU A 242 4.78 12.97 -7.02
N THR A 243 3.87 13.03 -6.05
CA THR A 243 2.95 14.17 -5.87
C THR A 243 3.72 15.47 -5.67
N LYS A 244 4.75 15.47 -4.81
CA LYS A 244 5.60 16.64 -4.59
C LYS A 244 6.27 17.12 -5.88
N LEU A 245 6.87 16.20 -6.64
CA LEU A 245 7.53 16.53 -7.91
C LEU A 245 6.55 17.15 -8.90
N ILE A 246 5.35 16.56 -9.05
CA ILE A 246 4.30 17.10 -9.93
C ILE A 246 3.88 18.49 -9.48
N LYS A 247 3.55 18.67 -8.20
CA LYS A 247 2.97 19.92 -7.67
C LYS A 247 3.97 21.07 -7.54
N THR A 248 5.27 20.77 -7.53
CA THR A 248 6.32 21.78 -7.54
C THR A 248 6.83 22.15 -8.93
N ASP A 249 6.45 21.37 -9.95
CA ASP A 249 6.87 21.63 -11.34
C ASP A 249 5.94 22.61 -12.04
N GLU A 250 6.49 23.68 -12.64
CA GLU A 250 5.71 24.77 -13.25
C GLU A 250 4.81 24.32 -14.40
N GLN A 251 5.16 23.24 -15.11
CA GLN A 251 4.38 22.74 -16.25
C GLN A 251 3.36 21.68 -15.86
N LEU A 252 3.59 20.96 -14.75
CA LEU A 252 2.79 19.83 -14.32
C LEU A 252 1.88 20.14 -13.12
N LYS A 253 2.13 21.18 -12.35
CA LYS A 253 1.45 21.48 -11.06
C LYS A 253 -0.07 21.59 -11.16
N ASN A 254 -0.59 21.90 -12.33
CA ASN A 254 -2.03 22.03 -12.57
C ASN A 254 -2.72 20.67 -12.85
N ILE A 255 -1.96 19.61 -13.07
CA ILE A 255 -2.53 18.26 -13.24
C ILE A 255 -3.07 17.80 -11.89
N PRO A 256 -4.37 17.45 -11.79
CA PRO A 256 -4.93 16.90 -10.56
C PRO A 256 -4.27 15.59 -10.16
N VAL A 257 -3.96 15.44 -8.86
CA VAL A 257 -3.36 14.24 -8.29
C VAL A 257 -4.30 13.68 -7.22
N ILE A 258 -4.72 12.44 -7.41
CA ILE A 258 -5.52 11.67 -6.46
C ILE A 258 -4.62 10.62 -5.81
N ILE A 259 -4.45 10.69 -4.50
CA ILE A 259 -3.82 9.62 -3.74
C ILE A 259 -4.92 8.59 -3.41
N PHE A 260 -4.73 7.34 -3.86
CA PHE A 260 -5.64 6.23 -3.62
C PHE A 260 -4.88 5.06 -3.00
N SER A 261 -4.93 4.96 -1.66
CA SER A 261 -4.08 4.05 -0.90
C SER A 261 -4.80 3.44 0.30
N SER A 262 -4.42 2.24 0.68
CA SER A 262 -4.84 1.63 1.96
C SER A 262 -4.21 2.30 3.18
N LEU A 263 -3.17 3.10 2.98
CA LEU A 263 -2.40 3.78 4.01
C LEU A 263 -2.92 5.21 4.30
N ILE A 264 -4.22 5.42 4.30
CA ILE A 264 -4.82 6.73 4.60
C ILE A 264 -5.20 6.80 6.09
N ASN A 265 -4.34 7.41 6.90
CA ASN A 265 -4.60 7.84 8.27
C ASN A 265 -4.47 9.37 8.39
N GLU A 266 -4.73 9.95 9.57
CA GLU A 266 -4.66 11.41 9.77
C GLU A 266 -3.29 12.00 9.39
N GLN A 267 -2.20 11.32 9.73
CA GLN A 267 -0.84 11.78 9.44
C GLN A 267 -0.54 11.73 7.94
N MET A 268 -0.91 10.65 7.26
CA MET A 268 -0.73 10.49 5.81
C MET A 268 -1.61 11.48 5.04
N ARG A 269 -2.83 11.72 5.53
CA ARG A 269 -3.72 12.74 4.96
C ARG A 269 -3.11 14.14 5.08
N ALA A 270 -2.66 14.54 6.27
CA ALA A 270 -2.00 15.82 6.48
C ALA A 270 -0.74 15.98 5.61
N LYS A 271 0.04 14.87 5.45
CA LYS A 271 1.21 14.85 4.58
C LYS A 271 0.82 15.07 3.12
N GLY A 272 -0.14 14.31 2.57
CA GLY A 272 -0.61 14.47 1.19
C GLY A 272 -1.17 15.88 0.91
N GLU A 273 -1.95 16.45 1.84
CA GLU A 273 -2.43 17.84 1.75
C GLU A 273 -1.28 18.84 1.68
N SER A 274 -0.26 18.68 2.53
CA SER A 274 0.92 19.56 2.54
C SER A 274 1.73 19.51 1.24
N LEU A 275 1.63 18.40 0.49
CA LEU A 275 2.29 18.20 -0.80
C LEU A 275 1.44 18.68 -1.99
N GLY A 276 0.19 19.06 -1.74
CA GLY A 276 -0.73 19.58 -2.75
C GLY A 276 -1.54 18.50 -3.47
N ALA A 277 -1.72 17.31 -2.89
CA ALA A 277 -2.66 16.33 -3.43
C ALA A 277 -4.08 16.93 -3.45
N ASP A 278 -4.78 16.79 -4.57
CA ASP A 278 -6.13 17.36 -4.75
C ASP A 278 -7.18 16.53 -4.03
N VAL A 279 -7.00 15.21 -4.02
CA VAL A 279 -7.91 14.26 -3.36
C VAL A 279 -7.11 13.13 -2.72
N GLN A 280 -7.58 12.62 -1.60
CA GLN A 280 -7.01 11.45 -0.94
C GLN A 280 -8.13 10.49 -0.52
N LEU A 281 -8.07 9.27 -1.05
CA LEU A 281 -9.09 8.24 -0.85
C LEU A 281 -8.47 6.95 -0.33
N SER A 282 -9.19 6.28 0.56
CA SER A 282 -8.80 4.96 1.05
C SER A 282 -9.23 3.88 0.06
N LYS A 283 -8.34 2.95 -0.27
CA LYS A 283 -8.77 1.66 -0.81
C LYS A 283 -9.64 0.99 0.29
N PRO A 284 -10.78 0.38 0.01
CA PRO A 284 -11.26 -0.17 -1.25
C PRO A 284 -12.35 0.67 -1.97
N GLU A 285 -12.50 1.95 -1.66
CA GLU A 285 -13.64 2.80 -2.09
C GLU A 285 -13.52 3.23 -3.57
N ILE A 286 -13.57 2.26 -4.48
CA ILE A 286 -13.40 2.52 -5.93
C ILE A 286 -14.53 3.38 -6.53
N GLY A 287 -15.76 3.29 -5.99
CA GLY A 287 -16.87 4.13 -6.39
C GLY A 287 -16.63 5.60 -6.09
N LEU A 288 -16.07 5.91 -4.91
CA LEU A 288 -15.67 7.27 -4.57
C LEU A 288 -14.55 7.78 -5.49
N LEU A 289 -13.60 6.94 -5.90
CA LEU A 289 -12.56 7.31 -6.84
C LEU A 289 -13.17 7.80 -8.17
N VAL A 290 -14.14 7.05 -8.73
CA VAL A 290 -14.84 7.45 -9.96
C VAL A 290 -15.57 8.78 -9.78
N SER A 291 -16.26 8.95 -8.66
CA SER A 291 -16.99 10.18 -8.33
C SER A 291 -16.06 11.40 -8.22
N GLU A 292 -14.89 11.24 -7.61
CA GLU A 292 -13.91 12.35 -7.47
C GLU A 292 -13.27 12.69 -8.82
N ILE A 293 -12.95 11.70 -9.67
CA ILE A 293 -12.50 11.97 -11.04
C ILE A 293 -13.55 12.78 -11.81
N ASP A 294 -14.83 12.40 -11.72
CA ASP A 294 -15.94 13.13 -12.36
C ASP A 294 -16.01 14.60 -11.91
N LYS A 295 -15.71 14.87 -10.62
CA LYS A 295 -15.71 16.25 -10.09
C LYS A 295 -14.53 17.07 -10.58
N LEU A 296 -13.36 16.45 -10.67
CA LEU A 296 -12.12 17.12 -11.11
C LEU A 296 -12.12 17.44 -12.61
N LEU A 297 -12.88 16.68 -13.40
CA LEU A 297 -12.94 16.85 -14.87
C LEU A 297 -14.13 17.68 -15.35
N ARG A 298 -14.95 18.19 -14.44
CA ARG A 298 -16.03 19.15 -14.75
C ARG A 298 -15.50 20.59 -14.75
#